data_5def122ca9b6f9aaeff6b08724dc0798
#
_entry.id   5def122ca9b6f9aaeff6b08724dc0798
#
_cell.length_a   1.000
_cell.length_b   1.000
_cell.length_c   1.000
_cell.angle_alpha   90.00
_cell.angle_beta   90.00
_cell.angle_gamma   90.00
#
_symmetry.space_group_name_H-M   'P 1'
#
loop_
_entity.id
_entity.type
_entity.pdbx_description
1 polymer ?
#
loop_
_entity_poly.entity_id
_entity_poly.type
_entity_poly.pdbx_seq_one_letter_code
_entity_poly.pdbx_strand_id
1 'polypeptide(L)'
;MSRKISRRKILAGLGMAVAGAAAAPAARAGKTVVRKLLVSAPSPSGYEPHEHKWIMAIDANRCIGCGLCAEACKKENHVPDGPYFRTWVERYVIAKPESESGQIRGKTYVDSPNGGIGGYPETPIPKEQIQHSFFVPKLCNLCRHSPCVQVCPVGASFDSPDGAVLVDPKYCIGCGFCIQACPYGCRFLNPHTRTAEKCSLCYHRISRGLRPACVEVCPTEARIFGDLNNPKPNDPIQEFYANNRVQTLKPHLGTEPRVCYAGLDKEVR
;
A
#
# COMPACT_ATOMS: atom_id res chain seq x y z
N MET A 1 51.60 -43.50 -5.31
CA MET A 1 51.31 -43.15 -6.73
C MET A 1 49.92 -42.53 -6.82
N SER A 2 49.86 -41.21 -6.84
CA SER A 2 48.60 -40.44 -6.86
C SER A 2 48.18 -40.23 -8.32
N ARG A 3 47.03 -40.79 -8.76
CA ARG A 3 46.46 -40.57 -10.08
C ARG A 3 45.70 -39.23 -10.09
N LYS A 4 46.26 -38.21 -10.72
CA LYS A 4 45.61 -36.94 -11.01
C LYS A 4 44.52 -37.17 -12.06
N ILE A 5 43.23 -37.00 -11.66
CA ILE A 5 42.11 -37.04 -12.60
C ILE A 5 42.03 -35.67 -13.29
N SER A 6 42.17 -35.66 -14.61
CA SER A 6 42.14 -34.44 -15.43
C SER A 6 40.71 -33.88 -15.51
N ARG A 7 40.57 -32.55 -15.35
CA ARG A 7 39.29 -31.78 -15.45
C ARG A 7 38.55 -32.02 -16.78
N ARG A 8 39.24 -32.41 -17.83
CA ARG A 8 38.63 -32.75 -19.14
C ARG A 8 37.83 -34.05 -19.14
N LYS A 9 38.11 -35.01 -18.27
CA LYS A 9 37.36 -36.27 -18.16
C LYS A 9 36.05 -36.14 -17.33
N ILE A 10 35.93 -35.11 -16.50
CA ILE A 10 34.70 -34.84 -15.72
C ILE A 10 33.66 -34.17 -16.62
N LEU A 11 34.08 -33.35 -17.62
CA LEU A 11 33.17 -32.68 -18.55
C LEU A 11 32.62 -33.58 -19.66
N ALA A 12 33.31 -34.68 -20.00
CA ALA A 12 32.86 -35.64 -21.02
C ALA A 12 31.78 -36.63 -20.49
N GLY A 13 31.64 -36.78 -19.18
CA GLY A 13 30.64 -37.67 -18.54
C GLY A 13 29.30 -37.05 -18.29
N LEU A 14 29.16 -35.71 -18.45
CA LEU A 14 27.92 -34.95 -18.22
C LEU A 14 27.12 -34.62 -19.50
N GLY A 15 27.56 -35.12 -20.63
CA GLY A 15 27.04 -34.78 -21.96
C GLY A 15 25.96 -35.70 -22.52
N MET A 16 25.50 -36.74 -21.83
CA MET A 16 24.58 -37.71 -22.41
C MET A 16 23.37 -38.09 -21.50
N ALA A 17 22.76 -37.12 -20.85
CA ALA A 17 21.49 -37.37 -20.15
C ALA A 17 20.56 -36.11 -20.13
N VAL A 18 20.53 -35.37 -21.26
CA VAL A 18 19.51 -34.33 -21.45
C VAL A 18 18.93 -34.47 -22.87
N ALA A 19 18.20 -35.55 -23.06
CA ALA A 19 17.26 -35.65 -24.16
C ALA A 19 15.96 -36.26 -23.58
N GLY A 20 14.91 -35.45 -23.43
CA GLY A 20 13.56 -35.94 -23.26
C GLY A 20 12.99 -35.79 -21.83
N ALA A 21 12.88 -34.58 -21.31
CA ALA A 21 11.82 -34.25 -20.40
C ALA A 21 11.22 -32.91 -20.84
N ALA A 22 10.12 -32.98 -21.57
CA ALA A 22 9.25 -31.84 -21.80
C ALA A 22 8.89 -31.26 -20.43
N ALA A 23 9.37 -30.04 -20.15
CA ALA A 23 9.08 -29.34 -18.92
C ALA A 23 7.57 -29.08 -18.86
N ALA A 24 6.88 -29.92 -18.12
CA ALA A 24 5.49 -29.71 -17.79
C ALA A 24 5.35 -28.41 -16.95
N PRO A 25 4.22 -27.69 -17.05
CA PRO A 25 4.00 -26.42 -16.38
C PRO A 25 3.67 -26.59 -14.88
N ALA A 26 4.49 -27.34 -14.15
CA ALA A 26 4.26 -27.63 -12.72
C ALA A 26 4.43 -26.39 -11.80
N ALA A 27 5.25 -25.42 -12.21
CA ALA A 27 5.51 -24.23 -11.39
C ALA A 27 4.34 -23.23 -11.34
N ARG A 28 3.45 -23.24 -12.34
CA ARG A 28 2.24 -22.42 -12.33
C ARG A 28 1.09 -23.06 -11.57
N ALA A 29 0.97 -24.35 -11.58
CA ALA A 29 -0.09 -25.08 -10.88
C ALA A 29 0.04 -24.96 -9.35
N GLY A 30 1.26 -25.05 -8.80
CA GLY A 30 1.49 -24.91 -7.35
C GLY A 30 1.09 -23.55 -6.79
N LYS A 31 1.44 -22.45 -7.49
CA LYS A 31 1.03 -21.08 -7.08
C LYS A 31 -0.48 -20.87 -7.17
N THR A 32 -1.13 -21.46 -8.16
CA THR A 32 -2.58 -21.34 -8.35
C THR A 32 -3.35 -22.17 -7.31
N VAL A 33 -2.85 -23.35 -6.93
CA VAL A 33 -3.48 -24.20 -5.93
C VAL A 33 -3.36 -23.61 -4.52
N VAL A 34 -2.18 -23.09 -4.15
CA VAL A 34 -2.00 -22.41 -2.86
C VAL A 34 -2.88 -21.15 -2.77
N ARG A 35 -2.93 -20.36 -3.86
CA ARG A 35 -3.81 -19.20 -3.95
C ARG A 35 -5.29 -19.57 -3.85
N LYS A 36 -5.70 -20.67 -4.46
CA LYS A 36 -7.09 -21.17 -4.41
C LYS A 36 -7.46 -21.69 -3.02
N LEU A 37 -6.53 -22.35 -2.32
CA LEU A 37 -6.76 -22.86 -0.96
C LEU A 37 -6.85 -21.74 0.09
N LEU A 38 -6.07 -20.64 -0.07
CA LEU A 38 -6.13 -19.50 0.84
C LEU A 38 -7.37 -18.62 0.63
N VAL A 39 -7.91 -18.61 -0.60
CA VAL A 39 -9.13 -17.87 -0.95
C VAL A 39 -10.40 -18.66 -0.72
N SER A 40 -10.31 -19.98 -0.64
CA SER A 40 -11.47 -20.90 -0.47
C SER A 40 -11.85 -21.18 0.97
N ALA A 41 -11.16 -20.60 1.96
CA ALA A 41 -11.68 -20.62 3.33
C ALA A 41 -12.97 -19.79 3.37
N PRO A 42 -14.12 -20.36 3.71
CA PRO A 42 -15.38 -19.62 3.73
C PRO A 42 -15.22 -18.43 4.67
N SER A 43 -15.51 -17.21 4.18
CA SER A 43 -15.55 -16.05 5.06
C SER A 43 -16.67 -16.28 6.08
N PRO A 44 -16.47 -15.89 7.36
CA PRO A 44 -17.47 -16.11 8.41
C PRO A 44 -18.82 -15.43 8.13
N SER A 45 -18.91 -14.60 7.09
CA SER A 45 -20.06 -13.77 6.75
C SER A 45 -20.74 -14.09 5.42
N GLY A 46 -20.31 -15.18 4.73
CA GLY A 46 -20.77 -15.44 3.36
C GLY A 46 -20.21 -14.43 2.32
N TYR A 47 -19.18 -13.70 2.69
CA TYR A 47 -18.52 -12.73 1.81
C TYR A 47 -17.75 -13.43 0.69
N GLU A 48 -18.06 -13.05 -0.56
CA GLU A 48 -17.44 -13.60 -1.77
C GLU A 48 -16.50 -12.56 -2.40
N PRO A 49 -15.17 -12.69 -2.22
CA PRO A 49 -14.22 -11.68 -2.70
C PRO A 49 -14.27 -11.41 -4.21
N HIS A 50 -14.66 -12.41 -5.02
CA HIS A 50 -14.75 -12.25 -6.47
C HIS A 50 -15.88 -11.32 -6.93
N GLU A 51 -16.88 -11.09 -6.09
CA GLU A 51 -18.01 -10.21 -6.40
C GLU A 51 -17.70 -8.74 -6.18
N HIS A 52 -16.59 -8.44 -5.49
CA HIS A 52 -16.22 -7.09 -5.09
C HIS A 52 -14.98 -6.58 -5.82
N LYS A 53 -14.87 -5.25 -5.92
CA LYS A 53 -13.69 -4.54 -6.39
C LYS A 53 -13.51 -3.25 -5.60
N TRP A 54 -12.84 -3.40 -4.46
CA TRP A 54 -12.67 -2.29 -3.53
C TRP A 54 -11.70 -1.24 -4.03
N ILE A 55 -12.07 0.01 -3.80
CA ILE A 55 -11.27 1.18 -4.11
C ILE A 55 -11.35 2.19 -2.97
N MET A 56 -10.27 2.95 -2.79
CA MET A 56 -10.19 4.07 -1.87
C MET A 56 -9.90 5.34 -2.67
N ALA A 57 -10.68 6.40 -2.46
CA ALA A 57 -10.39 7.72 -2.97
C ALA A 57 -10.08 8.69 -1.82
N ILE A 58 -9.24 9.66 -2.09
CA ILE A 58 -8.83 10.70 -1.14
C ILE A 58 -8.96 12.06 -1.84
N ASP A 59 -9.80 12.92 -1.29
CA ASP A 59 -9.85 14.31 -1.68
C ASP A 59 -8.92 15.13 -0.76
N ALA A 60 -7.73 15.45 -1.27
CA ALA A 60 -6.74 16.19 -0.50
C ALA A 60 -7.18 17.62 -0.19
N ASN A 61 -8.08 18.22 -1.01
CA ASN A 61 -8.62 19.55 -0.76
C ASN A 61 -9.53 19.60 0.49
N ARG A 62 -10.17 18.46 0.82
CA ARG A 62 -11.05 18.33 1.98
C ARG A 62 -10.31 17.94 3.25
N CYS A 63 -9.03 17.51 3.15
CA CYS A 63 -8.26 17.07 4.31
C CYS A 63 -7.78 18.25 5.15
N ILE A 64 -8.16 18.27 6.42
CA ILE A 64 -7.76 19.31 7.39
C ILE A 64 -6.62 18.90 8.31
N GLY A 65 -5.99 17.74 8.09
CA GLY A 65 -4.84 17.30 8.88
C GLY A 65 -5.14 16.87 10.30
N CYS A 66 -6.39 16.59 10.67
CA CYS A 66 -6.79 16.35 12.08
C CYS A 66 -6.24 15.05 12.70
N GLY A 67 -5.68 14.12 11.92
CA GLY A 67 -5.09 12.87 12.41
C GLY A 67 -6.07 11.79 12.89
N LEU A 68 -7.37 12.08 12.98
CA LEU A 68 -8.38 11.12 13.48
C LEU A 68 -8.39 9.79 12.73
N CYS A 69 -8.12 9.82 11.43
CA CYS A 69 -8.04 8.60 10.62
C CYS A 69 -6.85 7.70 11.02
N ALA A 70 -5.72 8.28 11.44
CA ALA A 70 -4.56 7.53 11.92
C ALA A 70 -4.85 6.95 13.31
N GLU A 71 -5.47 7.73 14.18
CA GLU A 71 -5.88 7.30 15.52
C GLU A 71 -6.91 6.16 15.47
N ALA A 72 -7.98 6.31 14.68
CA ALA A 72 -8.99 5.28 14.51
C ALA A 72 -8.39 3.99 13.91
N CYS A 73 -7.44 4.12 12.97
CA CYS A 73 -6.75 2.97 12.42
C CYS A 73 -5.90 2.25 13.47
N LYS A 74 -5.19 2.97 14.34
CA LYS A 74 -4.43 2.38 15.44
C LYS A 74 -5.33 1.60 16.39
N LYS A 75 -6.43 2.17 16.80
CA LYS A 75 -7.42 1.53 17.67
C LYS A 75 -8.03 0.28 17.04
N GLU A 76 -8.56 0.40 15.82
CA GLU A 76 -9.28 -0.66 15.12
C GLU A 76 -8.39 -1.86 14.79
N ASN A 77 -7.14 -1.61 14.44
CA ASN A 77 -6.23 -2.65 13.96
C ASN A 77 -5.15 -3.03 14.97
N HIS A 78 -5.25 -2.57 16.23
CA HIS A 78 -4.27 -2.83 17.27
C HIS A 78 -2.82 -2.56 16.83
N VAL A 79 -2.64 -1.43 16.10
CA VAL A 79 -1.30 -1.04 15.64
C VAL A 79 -0.46 -0.64 16.84
N PRO A 80 0.78 -1.15 16.98
CA PRO A 80 1.63 -0.83 18.12
C PRO A 80 1.82 0.67 18.35
N ASP A 81 2.04 1.05 19.60
CA ASP A 81 2.41 2.41 19.94
C ASP A 81 3.73 2.83 19.33
N GLY A 82 4.01 4.14 19.29
CA GLY A 82 5.20 4.71 18.70
C GLY A 82 5.08 4.94 17.18
N PRO A 83 6.17 4.84 16.41
CA PRO A 83 6.25 5.32 15.03
C PRO A 83 5.63 4.37 14.00
N TYR A 84 4.70 3.52 14.41
CA TYR A 84 4.06 2.53 13.54
C TYR A 84 2.68 3.01 13.10
N PHE A 85 2.46 3.07 11.77
CA PHE A 85 1.20 3.53 11.20
C PHE A 85 0.81 2.68 9.99
N ARG A 86 -0.45 2.27 9.89
CA ARG A 86 -1.03 1.70 8.67
C ARG A 86 -1.60 2.77 7.75
N THR A 87 -1.89 3.95 8.32
CA THR A 87 -2.25 5.18 7.61
C THR A 87 -1.77 6.37 8.45
N TRP A 88 -1.37 7.44 7.79
CA TRP A 88 -0.89 8.68 8.40
C TRP A 88 -1.27 9.86 7.53
N VAL A 89 -1.07 11.08 8.03
CA VAL A 89 -1.29 12.30 7.27
C VAL A 89 0.02 13.08 7.20
N GLU A 90 0.43 13.44 6.01
CA GLU A 90 1.59 14.30 5.77
C GLU A 90 1.12 15.73 5.58
N ARG A 91 1.79 16.68 6.26
CA ARG A 91 1.65 18.11 5.99
C ARG A 91 2.74 18.51 5.01
N TYR A 92 2.33 19.18 3.96
CA TYR A 92 3.22 19.83 2.99
C TYR A 92 3.15 21.33 3.21
N VAL A 93 4.32 21.96 3.31
CA VAL A 93 4.47 23.42 3.41
C VAL A 93 5.41 23.87 2.30
N ILE A 94 4.92 24.70 1.40
CA ILE A 94 5.67 25.21 0.25
C ILE A 94 6.05 26.65 0.52
N ALA A 95 7.35 26.92 0.54
CA ALA A 95 7.88 28.26 0.67
C ALA A 95 7.74 29.06 -0.63
N LYS A 96 7.71 30.38 -0.52
CA LYS A 96 7.87 31.29 -1.66
C LYS A 96 9.27 31.10 -2.28
N PRO A 97 9.42 31.24 -3.60
CA PRO A 97 10.73 31.24 -4.23
C PRO A 97 11.60 32.36 -3.69
N GLU A 98 12.87 32.08 -3.44
CA GLU A 98 13.84 33.12 -3.11
C GLU A 98 14.16 33.95 -4.37
N SER A 99 13.91 35.25 -4.34
CA SER A 99 14.04 36.14 -5.49
C SER A 99 15.48 36.26 -6.04
N GLU A 100 16.49 36.01 -5.21
CA GLU A 100 17.90 36.10 -5.57
C GLU A 100 18.49 34.84 -6.19
N SER A 101 17.82 33.68 -6.04
CA SER A 101 18.37 32.40 -6.48
C SER A 101 17.99 31.98 -7.90
N GLY A 102 17.15 32.75 -8.60
CA GLY A 102 16.61 32.37 -9.91
C GLY A 102 15.76 31.09 -9.90
N GLN A 103 15.45 30.56 -8.74
CA GLN A 103 14.63 29.35 -8.59
C GLN A 103 13.15 29.70 -8.81
N ILE A 104 12.50 28.95 -9.71
CA ILE A 104 11.07 29.11 -10.02
C ILE A 104 10.18 28.52 -8.91
N ARG A 105 10.75 27.71 -8.01
CA ARG A 105 10.04 27.02 -6.93
C ARG A 105 10.70 27.23 -5.59
N GLY A 106 9.90 27.47 -4.56
CA GLY A 106 10.35 27.49 -3.18
C GLY A 106 10.64 26.07 -2.64
N LYS A 107 11.31 26.01 -1.50
CA LYS A 107 11.59 24.74 -0.79
C LYS A 107 10.28 24.12 -0.30
N THR A 108 10.15 22.81 -0.47
CA THR A 108 9.05 22.03 0.10
C THR A 108 9.50 21.38 1.39
N TYR A 109 8.79 21.66 2.47
CA TYR A 109 8.94 21.00 3.76
C TYR A 109 7.79 20.00 3.96
N VAL A 110 8.13 18.79 4.39
CA VAL A 110 7.14 17.73 4.62
C VAL A 110 7.36 17.14 6.00
N ASP A 111 6.31 17.06 6.80
CA ASP A 111 6.33 16.38 8.08
C ASP A 111 5.06 15.57 8.33
N SER A 112 5.15 14.65 9.29
CA SER A 112 4.04 13.84 9.75
C SER A 112 4.27 13.44 11.21
N PRO A 113 4.31 14.41 12.13
CA PRO A 113 4.56 14.13 13.52
C PRO A 113 3.47 13.19 14.05
N ASN A 114 3.89 12.08 14.68
CA ASN A 114 2.97 11.07 15.21
C ASN A 114 1.85 10.66 14.21
N GLY A 115 2.16 10.60 12.91
CA GLY A 115 1.17 10.27 11.87
C GLY A 115 0.06 11.31 11.68
N GLY A 116 0.22 12.50 12.22
CA GLY A 116 -0.77 13.59 12.25
C GLY A 116 -1.65 13.60 13.52
N ILE A 117 -1.50 12.62 14.42
CA ILE A 117 -2.25 12.55 15.68
C ILE A 117 -1.74 13.63 16.64
N GLY A 118 -2.65 14.42 17.18
CA GLY A 118 -2.31 15.53 18.09
C GLY A 118 -1.91 16.82 17.38
N GLY A 119 -2.01 16.87 16.04
CA GLY A 119 -1.72 18.06 15.26
C GLY A 119 -0.25 18.17 14.81
N TYR A 120 0.12 19.35 14.36
CA TYR A 120 1.44 19.62 13.77
C TYR A 120 2.13 20.75 14.53
N PRO A 121 3.43 20.61 14.86
CA PRO A 121 4.20 21.67 15.47
C PRO A 121 4.38 22.85 14.49
N GLU A 122 4.96 23.95 14.97
CA GLU A 122 5.34 25.03 14.08
C GLU A 122 6.31 24.55 13.00
N THR A 123 6.12 25.06 11.80
CA THR A 123 7.01 24.74 10.67
C THR A 123 8.32 25.50 10.80
N PRO A 124 9.47 24.95 10.33
CA PRO A 124 10.72 25.69 10.28
C PRO A 124 10.71 26.82 9.25
N ILE A 125 9.68 26.89 8.39
CA ILE A 125 9.51 27.97 7.41
C ILE A 125 8.75 29.12 8.09
N PRO A 126 9.29 30.35 8.12
CA PRO A 126 8.60 31.53 8.64
C PRO A 126 7.25 31.73 7.93
N LYS A 127 6.22 32.15 8.67
CA LYS A 127 4.85 32.30 8.14
C LYS A 127 4.78 33.19 6.90
N GLU A 128 5.58 34.25 6.88
CA GLU A 128 5.68 35.24 5.80
C GLU A 128 6.25 34.64 4.50
N GLN A 129 7.04 33.58 4.64
CA GLN A 129 7.66 32.86 3.52
C GLN A 129 6.81 31.70 3.02
N ILE A 130 5.72 31.34 3.70
CA ILE A 130 4.84 30.27 3.27
C ILE A 130 4.03 30.76 2.06
N GLN A 131 4.08 30.03 0.95
CA GLN A 131 3.25 30.23 -0.20
C GLN A 131 1.88 29.55 0.00
N HIS A 132 1.89 28.28 0.36
CA HIS A 132 0.69 27.51 0.75
C HIS A 132 1.08 26.26 1.52
N SER A 133 0.09 25.66 2.22
CA SER A 133 0.24 24.38 2.90
C SER A 133 -1.01 23.55 2.71
N PHE A 134 -0.84 22.22 2.71
CA PHE A 134 -1.93 21.26 2.53
C PHE A 134 -1.58 19.93 3.19
N PHE A 135 -2.58 19.07 3.31
CA PHE A 135 -2.45 17.75 3.94
C PHE A 135 -2.73 16.63 2.97
N VAL A 136 -1.90 15.59 3.04
CA VAL A 136 -2.03 14.40 2.19
C VAL A 136 -2.14 13.14 3.05
N PRO A 137 -3.33 12.56 3.18
CA PRO A 137 -3.49 11.27 3.82
C PRO A 137 -2.80 10.16 3.02
N LYS A 138 -1.97 9.37 3.70
CA LYS A 138 -1.24 8.25 3.11
C LYS A 138 -1.70 6.92 3.71
N LEU A 139 -1.65 5.87 2.91
CA LEU A 139 -1.91 4.49 3.29
C LEU A 139 -1.33 3.54 2.24
N CYS A 140 -1.50 2.22 2.42
CA CYS A 140 -1.14 1.27 1.37
C CYS A 140 -1.94 1.53 0.09
N ASN A 141 -1.25 1.63 -1.04
CA ASN A 141 -1.86 1.93 -2.34
C ASN A 141 -2.62 0.74 -2.96
N LEU A 142 -2.65 -0.44 -2.32
CA LEU A 142 -3.38 -1.62 -2.81
C LEU A 142 -3.09 -1.90 -4.29
N CYS A 143 -1.82 -1.88 -4.65
CA CYS A 143 -1.35 -1.96 -6.02
C CYS A 143 -1.88 -3.20 -6.75
N ARG A 144 -2.25 -3.06 -8.03
CA ARG A 144 -2.61 -4.21 -8.88
C ARG A 144 -1.37 -5.03 -9.22
N HIS A 145 -0.26 -4.34 -9.49
CA HIS A 145 1.06 -4.93 -9.69
C HIS A 145 1.87 -4.72 -8.41
N SER A 146 1.60 -5.55 -7.41
CA SER A 146 2.13 -5.41 -6.04
C SER A 146 3.59 -5.87 -5.92
N PRO A 147 4.61 -4.98 -5.88
CA PRO A 147 6.01 -5.41 -5.70
C PRO A 147 6.21 -6.21 -4.41
N CYS A 148 5.50 -5.84 -3.36
CA CYS A 148 5.57 -6.50 -2.07
C CYS A 148 4.99 -7.92 -2.03
N VAL A 149 4.14 -8.28 -2.98
CA VAL A 149 3.65 -9.65 -3.19
C VAL A 149 4.67 -10.45 -3.98
N GLN A 150 5.24 -9.83 -5.01
CA GLN A 150 6.21 -10.48 -5.91
C GLN A 150 7.47 -10.94 -5.18
N VAL A 151 7.96 -10.15 -4.22
CA VAL A 151 9.19 -10.45 -3.47
C VAL A 151 8.99 -11.34 -2.25
N CYS A 152 7.75 -11.75 -1.92
CA CYS A 152 7.49 -12.54 -0.73
C CYS A 152 7.90 -14.00 -0.94
N PRO A 153 8.98 -14.50 -0.29
CA PRO A 153 9.51 -15.83 -0.56
C PRO A 153 8.57 -16.96 -0.11
N VAL A 154 7.73 -16.68 0.87
CA VAL A 154 6.81 -17.65 1.48
C VAL A 154 5.34 -17.44 1.08
N GLY A 155 5.06 -16.46 0.19
CA GLY A 155 3.69 -16.17 -0.24
C GLY A 155 2.77 -15.57 0.83
N ALA A 156 3.31 -15.17 1.98
CA ALA A 156 2.52 -14.57 3.06
C ALA A 156 1.87 -13.24 2.66
N SER A 157 2.50 -12.47 1.76
CA SER A 157 1.89 -11.28 1.16
C SER A 157 1.22 -11.68 -0.15
N PHE A 158 -0.07 -11.38 -0.30
CA PHE A 158 -0.87 -11.83 -1.45
C PHE A 158 -1.94 -10.81 -1.85
N ASP A 159 -2.40 -10.91 -3.09
CA ASP A 159 -3.52 -10.14 -3.61
C ASP A 159 -4.81 -10.92 -3.44
N SER A 160 -5.81 -10.32 -2.80
CA SER A 160 -7.18 -10.84 -2.76
C SER A 160 -7.92 -10.50 -4.07
N PRO A 161 -8.86 -11.35 -4.53
CA PRO A 161 -9.62 -11.11 -5.76
C PRO A 161 -10.38 -9.78 -5.77
N ASP A 162 -10.83 -9.31 -4.61
CA ASP A 162 -11.53 -8.04 -4.42
C ASP A 162 -10.62 -6.78 -4.51
N GLY A 163 -9.33 -6.99 -4.73
CA GLY A 163 -8.35 -5.92 -4.86
C GLY A 163 -7.64 -5.54 -3.57
N ALA A 164 -7.98 -6.13 -2.44
CA ALA A 164 -7.19 -5.93 -1.22
C ALA A 164 -5.84 -6.66 -1.32
N VAL A 165 -4.76 -5.99 -0.92
CA VAL A 165 -3.46 -6.63 -0.75
C VAL A 165 -3.32 -6.99 0.73
N LEU A 166 -3.08 -8.24 1.04
CA LEU A 166 -3.12 -8.76 2.42
C LEU A 166 -1.76 -9.35 2.83
N VAL A 167 -1.62 -9.61 4.11
CA VAL A 167 -0.50 -10.37 4.70
C VAL A 167 -1.10 -11.40 5.64
N ASP A 168 -0.75 -12.67 5.44
CA ASP A 168 -1.09 -13.72 6.40
C ASP A 168 0.05 -13.81 7.45
N PRO A 169 -0.23 -13.43 8.71
CA PRO A 169 0.78 -13.45 9.76
C PRO A 169 1.26 -14.87 10.11
N LYS A 170 0.47 -15.91 9.82
CA LYS A 170 0.84 -17.30 10.10
C LYS A 170 1.97 -17.81 9.20
N TYR A 171 2.03 -17.29 7.97
CA TYR A 171 3.07 -17.64 6.99
C TYR A 171 4.20 -16.62 6.95
N CYS A 172 4.03 -15.43 7.55
CA CYS A 172 5.03 -14.39 7.50
C CYS A 172 6.24 -14.72 8.39
N ILE A 173 7.42 -14.82 7.79
CA ILE A 173 8.68 -15.09 8.50
C ILE A 173 9.42 -13.82 8.93
N GLY A 174 8.87 -12.63 8.72
CA GLY A 174 9.47 -11.37 9.14
C GLY A 174 10.73 -10.94 8.38
N CYS A 175 11.00 -11.47 7.19
CA CYS A 175 12.23 -11.21 6.44
C CYS A 175 12.42 -9.75 5.96
N GLY A 176 11.37 -8.94 5.94
CA GLY A 176 11.43 -7.51 5.58
C GLY A 176 11.50 -7.19 4.08
N PHE A 177 11.63 -8.15 3.16
CA PHE A 177 11.73 -7.87 1.72
C PHE A 177 10.56 -7.05 1.18
N CYS A 178 9.34 -7.34 1.62
CA CYS A 178 8.15 -6.58 1.22
C CYS A 178 8.12 -5.14 1.76
N ILE A 179 8.85 -4.86 2.85
CA ILE A 179 9.01 -3.50 3.39
C ILE A 179 9.95 -2.71 2.47
N GLN A 180 11.08 -3.28 2.10
CA GLN A 180 12.06 -2.66 1.20
C GLN A 180 11.52 -2.48 -0.22
N ALA A 181 10.73 -3.44 -0.71
CA ALA A 181 10.15 -3.39 -2.05
C ALA A 181 8.99 -2.41 -2.19
N CYS A 182 8.43 -1.88 -1.08
CA CYS A 182 7.31 -0.96 -1.14
C CYS A 182 7.77 0.46 -1.48
N PRO A 183 7.47 1.01 -2.68
CA PRO A 183 7.95 2.33 -3.05
C PRO A 183 7.24 3.48 -2.31
N TYR A 184 6.19 3.15 -1.56
CA TYR A 184 5.36 4.09 -0.81
C TYR A 184 5.65 4.12 0.69
N GLY A 185 6.57 3.28 1.19
CA GLY A 185 6.88 3.20 2.62
C GLY A 185 5.71 2.76 3.51
N CYS A 186 4.71 2.06 2.95
CA CYS A 186 3.46 1.74 3.67
C CYS A 186 3.54 0.48 4.54
N ARG A 187 4.72 -0.10 4.73
CA ARG A 187 4.90 -1.35 5.47
C ARG A 187 5.90 -1.17 6.60
N PHE A 188 5.66 -1.86 7.69
CA PHE A 188 6.57 -1.93 8.81
C PHE A 188 6.61 -3.35 9.38
N LEU A 189 7.63 -3.66 10.18
CA LEU A 189 7.70 -4.88 10.96
C LEU A 189 7.07 -4.62 12.32
N ASN A 190 6.02 -5.37 12.65
CA ASN A 190 5.39 -5.27 13.95
C ASN A 190 6.36 -5.76 15.03
N PRO A 191 6.68 -4.94 16.05
CA PRO A 191 7.65 -5.30 17.09
C PRO A 191 7.21 -6.46 17.98
N HIS A 192 5.90 -6.68 18.11
CA HIS A 192 5.34 -7.74 18.96
C HIS A 192 5.21 -9.07 18.22
N THR A 193 4.59 -9.04 17.03
CA THR A 193 4.35 -10.26 16.23
C THR A 193 5.53 -10.66 15.34
N ARG A 194 6.47 -9.74 15.11
CA ARG A 194 7.60 -9.87 14.20
C ARG A 194 7.20 -10.21 12.75
N THR A 195 5.98 -9.85 12.38
CA THR A 195 5.43 -10.00 11.03
C THR A 195 5.30 -8.65 10.32
N ALA A 196 5.31 -8.67 8.99
CA ALA A 196 5.10 -7.46 8.21
C ALA A 196 3.64 -6.99 8.32
N GLU A 197 3.47 -5.70 8.58
CA GLU A 197 2.15 -5.06 8.64
C GLU A 197 2.01 -3.90 7.67
N LYS A 198 0.76 -3.61 7.32
CA LYS A 198 0.33 -2.49 6.50
C LYS A 198 -1.19 -2.33 6.58
N CYS A 199 -1.73 -1.29 5.93
CA CYS A 199 -3.17 -1.15 5.74
C CYS A 199 -3.74 -2.36 4.97
N SER A 200 -4.67 -3.07 5.59
CA SER A 200 -5.42 -4.20 5.01
C SER A 200 -6.80 -3.78 4.47
N LEU A 201 -7.03 -2.47 4.30
CA LEU A 201 -8.35 -1.89 3.99
C LEU A 201 -9.42 -2.22 5.05
N CYS A 202 -8.99 -2.50 6.29
CA CYS A 202 -9.86 -3.03 7.36
C CYS A 202 -10.66 -4.26 6.89
N TYR A 203 -9.98 -5.28 6.34
CA TYR A 203 -10.59 -6.44 5.70
C TYR A 203 -11.66 -7.12 6.56
N HIS A 204 -11.41 -7.19 7.87
CA HIS A 204 -12.35 -7.70 8.86
C HIS A 204 -13.66 -6.90 8.98
N ARG A 205 -13.66 -5.63 8.55
CA ARG A 205 -14.86 -4.77 8.50
C ARG A 205 -15.54 -4.87 7.13
N ILE A 206 -14.78 -4.68 6.04
CA ILE A 206 -15.37 -4.64 4.70
C ILE A 206 -16.01 -5.96 4.31
N SER A 207 -15.45 -7.10 4.74
CA SER A 207 -16.06 -8.42 4.56
C SER A 207 -17.37 -8.61 5.32
N ARG A 208 -17.74 -7.69 6.21
CA ARG A 208 -19.02 -7.64 6.93
C ARG A 208 -19.92 -6.50 6.47
N GLY A 209 -19.59 -5.86 5.36
CA GLY A 209 -20.35 -4.73 4.82
C GLY A 209 -20.15 -3.39 5.55
N LEU A 210 -19.15 -3.31 6.45
CA LEU A 210 -18.83 -2.08 7.18
C LEU A 210 -17.75 -1.27 6.44
N ARG A 211 -17.76 0.05 6.58
CA ARG A 211 -16.72 0.91 6.03
C ARG A 211 -15.40 0.79 6.80
N PRO A 212 -14.23 1.03 6.17
CA PRO A 212 -12.96 1.15 6.90
C PRO A 212 -13.02 2.21 7.99
N ALA A 213 -12.42 1.94 9.16
CA ALA A 213 -12.48 2.84 10.32
C ALA A 213 -12.00 4.27 9.99
N CYS A 214 -10.95 4.41 9.18
CA CYS A 214 -10.42 5.72 8.78
C CYS A 214 -11.34 6.51 7.82
N VAL A 215 -12.28 5.85 7.16
CA VAL A 215 -13.33 6.49 6.35
C VAL A 215 -14.46 6.94 7.25
N GLU A 216 -14.87 6.08 8.16
CA GLU A 216 -16.02 6.32 9.04
C GLU A 216 -15.80 7.52 9.98
N VAL A 217 -14.57 7.70 10.47
CA VAL A 217 -14.21 8.78 11.40
C VAL A 217 -13.90 10.11 10.73
N CYS A 218 -13.80 10.17 9.39
CA CYS A 218 -13.35 11.36 8.68
C CYS A 218 -14.41 12.47 8.70
N PRO A 219 -14.22 13.58 9.42
CA PRO A 219 -15.27 14.59 9.60
C PRO A 219 -15.53 15.42 8.35
N THR A 220 -14.56 15.48 7.43
CA THR A 220 -14.65 16.22 6.18
C THR A 220 -14.95 15.32 4.99
N GLU A 221 -15.11 14.00 5.22
CA GLU A 221 -15.28 13.00 4.18
C GLU A 221 -14.18 13.03 3.10
N ALA A 222 -12.97 13.46 3.50
CA ALA A 222 -11.82 13.46 2.60
C ALA A 222 -11.40 12.05 2.19
N ARG A 223 -11.86 11.01 2.90
CA ARG A 223 -11.64 9.60 2.58
C ARG A 223 -12.93 8.96 2.12
N ILE A 224 -12.93 8.43 0.92
CA ILE A 224 -14.09 7.86 0.24
C ILE A 224 -13.76 6.41 -0.08
N PHE A 225 -14.69 5.52 0.21
CA PHE A 225 -14.54 4.08 -0.01
C PHE A 225 -15.73 3.55 -0.78
N GLY A 226 -15.50 2.70 -1.75
CA GLY A 226 -16.56 2.11 -2.55
C GLY A 226 -16.18 0.80 -3.22
N ASP A 227 -17.17 0.20 -3.86
CA ASP A 227 -17.06 -1.04 -4.63
C ASP A 227 -17.40 -0.76 -6.09
N LEU A 228 -16.41 -0.93 -6.97
CA LEU A 228 -16.61 -0.69 -8.40
C LEU A 228 -17.47 -1.76 -9.09
N ASN A 229 -17.58 -2.95 -8.53
CA ASN A 229 -18.43 -4.01 -9.08
C ASN A 229 -19.89 -3.87 -8.64
N ASN A 230 -20.12 -3.28 -7.47
CA ASN A 230 -21.46 -3.13 -6.90
C ASN A 230 -21.72 -1.66 -6.51
N PRO A 231 -21.79 -0.73 -7.48
CA PRO A 231 -22.05 0.66 -7.18
C PRO A 231 -23.48 0.82 -6.64
N LYS A 232 -23.59 1.54 -5.53
CA LYS A 232 -24.90 1.87 -4.95
C LYS A 232 -25.48 3.12 -5.63
N PRO A 233 -26.80 3.32 -5.62
CA PRO A 233 -27.37 4.61 -5.98
C PRO A 233 -26.74 5.74 -5.15
N ASN A 234 -26.30 6.82 -5.78
CA ASN A 234 -25.59 7.93 -5.15
C ASN A 234 -24.29 7.50 -4.44
N ASP A 235 -23.55 6.55 -5.03
CA ASP A 235 -22.28 6.06 -4.47
C ASP A 235 -21.23 7.18 -4.47
N PRO A 236 -20.69 7.56 -3.30
CA PRO A 236 -19.69 8.63 -3.19
C PRO A 236 -18.44 8.41 -4.06
N ILE A 237 -18.12 7.16 -4.39
CA ILE A 237 -17.01 6.84 -5.29
C ILE A 237 -17.31 7.24 -6.75
N GLN A 238 -18.54 6.99 -7.21
CA GLN A 238 -18.97 7.39 -8.54
C GLN A 238 -19.02 8.92 -8.69
N GLU A 239 -19.58 9.59 -7.69
CA GLU A 239 -19.58 11.05 -7.60
C GLU A 239 -18.17 11.63 -7.59
N PHE A 240 -17.26 11.03 -6.82
CA PHE A 240 -15.87 11.45 -6.79
C PHE A 240 -15.20 11.37 -8.16
N TYR A 241 -15.38 10.28 -8.90
CA TYR A 241 -14.81 10.12 -10.25
C TYR A 241 -15.46 11.06 -11.27
N ALA A 242 -16.75 11.32 -11.14
CA ALA A 242 -17.47 12.22 -12.06
C ALA A 242 -17.03 13.69 -11.90
N ASN A 243 -16.71 14.10 -10.67
CA ASN A 243 -16.49 15.51 -10.34
C ASN A 243 -14.99 15.88 -10.19
N ASN A 244 -14.07 14.92 -10.23
CA ASN A 244 -12.67 15.21 -9.94
C ASN A 244 -11.71 14.68 -11.01
N ARG A 245 -10.64 15.43 -11.22
CA ARG A 245 -9.46 14.94 -11.93
C ARG A 245 -8.66 14.02 -10.99
N VAL A 246 -8.71 12.74 -11.28
CA VAL A 246 -8.12 11.69 -10.43
C VAL A 246 -6.65 11.48 -10.75
N GLN A 247 -5.84 11.36 -9.72
CA GLN A 247 -4.40 11.12 -9.78
C GLN A 247 -4.02 9.94 -8.88
N THR A 248 -2.87 9.33 -9.13
CA THR A 248 -2.27 8.32 -8.26
C THR A 248 -0.88 8.75 -7.82
N LEU A 249 -0.41 8.23 -6.69
CA LEU A 249 0.96 8.46 -6.26
C LEU A 249 1.94 7.68 -7.14
N LYS A 250 3.06 8.33 -7.52
CA LYS A 250 4.17 7.73 -8.28
C LYS A 250 3.71 6.90 -9.50
N PRO A 251 2.92 7.48 -10.43
CA PRO A 251 2.35 6.73 -11.56
C PRO A 251 3.43 6.11 -12.48
N HIS A 252 4.62 6.73 -12.53
CA HIS A 252 5.76 6.27 -13.33
C HIS A 252 6.31 4.89 -12.90
N LEU A 253 5.93 4.39 -11.71
CA LEU A 253 6.37 3.08 -11.21
C LEU A 253 5.53 1.90 -11.75
N GLY A 254 4.44 2.15 -12.47
CA GLY A 254 3.62 1.11 -13.08
C GLY A 254 2.97 0.14 -12.10
N THR A 255 2.84 0.50 -10.82
CA THR A 255 2.27 -0.38 -9.81
C THR A 255 0.74 -0.44 -9.83
N GLU A 256 0.09 0.43 -10.61
CA GLU A 256 -1.37 0.57 -10.74
C GLU A 256 -2.09 0.63 -9.38
N PRO A 257 -1.94 1.75 -8.64
CA PRO A 257 -2.61 1.94 -7.36
C PRO A 257 -4.13 1.86 -7.46
N ARG A 258 -4.77 1.21 -6.48
CA ARG A 258 -6.22 1.28 -6.25
C ARG A 258 -6.61 2.35 -5.24
N VAL A 259 -5.65 3.15 -4.80
CA VAL A 259 -5.89 4.38 -4.04
C VAL A 259 -5.65 5.53 -4.97
N CYS A 260 -6.67 6.35 -5.17
CA CYS A 260 -6.64 7.51 -6.03
C CYS A 260 -6.87 8.79 -5.23
N TYR A 261 -6.45 9.89 -5.80
CA TYR A 261 -6.47 11.19 -5.16
C TYR A 261 -7.07 12.26 -6.07
N ALA A 262 -7.76 13.23 -5.47
CA ALA A 262 -8.06 14.51 -6.07
C ALA A 262 -7.34 15.62 -5.31
N GLY A 263 -6.99 16.70 -6.00
CA GLY A 263 -6.36 17.86 -5.38
C GLY A 263 -4.91 17.66 -4.95
N LEU A 264 -4.19 16.66 -5.49
CA LEU A 264 -2.76 16.53 -5.23
C LEU A 264 -1.98 17.67 -5.89
N ASP A 265 -1.16 18.33 -5.10
CA ASP A 265 -0.15 19.24 -5.62
C ASP A 265 0.97 18.44 -6.33
N LYS A 266 1.59 19.09 -7.34
CA LYS A 266 2.72 18.53 -8.10
C LYS A 266 3.95 18.19 -7.25
N GLU A 267 4.02 18.74 -6.04
CA GLU A 267 5.09 18.47 -5.08
C GLU A 267 4.90 17.13 -4.35
N VAL A 268 3.73 16.52 -4.42
CA VAL A 268 3.45 15.21 -3.81
C VAL A 268 4.00 14.09 -4.70
N ARG A 269 4.95 13.33 -4.18
CA ARG A 269 5.66 12.28 -4.92
C ARG A 269 5.57 10.92 -4.23
#